data_d9c079d99f7a23b71eac561f1e1f5295
#
_entry.id   d9c079d99f7a23b71eac561f1e1f5295
#
_cell.length_a   1.000
_cell.length_b   1.000
_cell.length_c   1.000
_cell.angle_alpha   90.00
_cell.angle_beta   90.00
_cell.angle_gamma   90.00
#
_symmetry.space_group_name_H-M   'P 1'
#
loop_
_entity.id
_entity.type
_entity.pdbx_description
1 polymer ?
#
loop_
_entity_poly.entity_id
_entity_poly.type
_entity_poly.pdbx_seq_one_letter_code
_entity_poly.pdbx_strand_id
1 'polypeptide(L)'
;MSDKPSYLGLLNAIAIAESAACEYLTVWADTTPSPDVRKVLLTIAAREGEHGMSFAKRINELGYEVRRKDDPNQEKTLALVRSDRSDLKKFEKLKLHELDTGDKPDIFDGFFKDHSIDIRTGELLGRYIAEERDTARLLRSCYDRLKAASKSKVGATAA
;
A
#
# COMPACT_ATOMS: atom_id res chain seq x y z
N MET A 1 -19.37 6.26 30.21
CA MET A 1 -18.95 5.53 28.99
C MET A 1 -18.06 6.48 28.19
N SER A 2 -16.84 6.10 27.93
CA SER A 2 -15.99 6.90 27.04
C SER A 2 -16.62 6.85 25.65
N ASP A 3 -16.91 8.02 25.06
CA ASP A 3 -17.43 8.09 23.71
C ASP A 3 -16.44 7.44 22.74
N LYS A 4 -16.98 6.67 21.79
CA LYS A 4 -16.19 5.98 20.76
C LYS A 4 -15.36 7.00 19.99
N PRO A 5 -14.01 6.81 19.87
CA PRO A 5 -13.17 7.74 19.12
C PRO A 5 -13.66 7.95 17.68
N SER A 6 -13.75 9.20 17.23
CA SER A 6 -14.16 9.57 15.86
C SER A 6 -13.31 8.90 14.80
N TYR A 7 -12.02 8.75 15.06
CA TYR A 7 -11.01 8.19 14.16
C TYR A 7 -10.91 6.66 14.17
N LEU A 8 -11.71 5.94 15.00
CA LEU A 8 -11.64 4.47 15.07
C LEU A 8 -11.91 3.80 13.71
N GLY A 9 -12.85 4.35 12.93
CA GLY A 9 -13.15 3.88 11.57
C GLY A 9 -11.95 3.98 10.64
N LEU A 10 -11.18 5.06 10.73
CA LEU A 10 -9.95 5.27 9.99
C LEU A 10 -8.90 4.22 10.36
N LEU A 11 -8.63 4.02 11.66
CA LEU A 11 -7.66 3.02 12.11
C LEU A 11 -8.03 1.62 11.62
N ASN A 12 -9.31 1.28 11.66
CA ASN A 12 -9.81 -0.01 11.18
C ASN A 12 -9.61 -0.17 9.66
N ALA A 13 -9.91 0.89 8.88
CA ALA A 13 -9.70 0.87 7.44
C ALA A 13 -8.22 0.67 7.08
N ILE A 14 -7.30 1.37 7.76
CA ILE A 14 -5.87 1.20 7.58
C ILE A 14 -5.45 -0.23 7.95
N ALA A 15 -5.81 -0.74 9.13
CA ALA A 15 -5.41 -2.08 9.56
C ALA A 15 -5.79 -3.17 8.54
N ILE A 16 -6.98 -3.05 7.93
CA ILE A 16 -7.45 -4.01 6.92
C ILE A 16 -6.73 -3.81 5.59
N ALA A 17 -6.62 -2.57 5.10
CA ALA A 17 -6.00 -2.27 3.82
C ALA A 17 -4.52 -2.68 3.79
N GLU A 18 -3.79 -2.36 4.86
CA GLU A 18 -2.36 -2.69 4.97
C GLU A 18 -2.12 -4.20 5.05
N SER A 19 -2.96 -4.92 5.80
CA SER A 19 -2.88 -6.39 5.85
C SER A 19 -3.14 -7.02 4.48
N ALA A 20 -4.10 -6.51 3.73
CA ALA A 20 -4.39 -6.96 2.37
C ALA A 20 -3.26 -6.60 1.39
N ALA A 21 -2.67 -5.42 1.53
CA ALA A 21 -1.52 -5.00 0.72
C ALA A 21 -0.29 -5.88 0.98
N CYS A 22 0.01 -6.19 2.24
CA CYS A 22 1.07 -7.12 2.59
C CYS A 22 0.89 -8.48 1.89
N GLU A 23 -0.33 -9.01 1.87
CA GLU A 23 -0.64 -10.30 1.24
C GLU A 23 -0.38 -10.26 -0.27
N TYR A 24 -1.02 -9.33 -1.01
CA TYR A 24 -0.88 -9.34 -2.47
C TYR A 24 0.52 -8.95 -2.94
N LEU A 25 1.23 -8.08 -2.23
CA LEU A 25 2.61 -7.73 -2.56
C LEU A 25 3.57 -8.89 -2.33
N THR A 26 3.38 -9.67 -1.28
CA THR A 26 4.14 -10.90 -1.02
C THR A 26 3.91 -11.92 -2.13
N VAL A 27 2.66 -12.19 -2.50
CA VAL A 27 2.31 -13.10 -3.60
C VAL A 27 2.91 -12.63 -4.93
N TRP A 28 2.87 -11.32 -5.21
CA TRP A 28 3.49 -10.77 -6.41
C TRP A 28 5.01 -10.93 -6.38
N ALA A 29 5.66 -10.68 -5.25
CA ALA A 29 7.10 -10.89 -5.10
C ALA A 29 7.51 -12.34 -5.37
N ASP A 30 6.67 -13.30 -5.03
CA ASP A 30 6.92 -14.72 -5.31
C ASP A 30 6.77 -15.09 -6.79
N THR A 31 5.98 -14.33 -7.55
CA THR A 31 5.68 -14.62 -8.95
C THR A 31 6.48 -13.77 -9.95
N THR A 32 7.03 -12.63 -9.54
CA THR A 32 7.81 -11.77 -10.45
C THR A 32 9.11 -12.44 -10.90
N PRO A 33 9.45 -12.40 -12.21
CA PRO A 33 10.75 -12.87 -12.71
C PRO A 33 11.89 -11.87 -12.43
N SER A 34 11.59 -10.63 -12.02
CA SER A 34 12.57 -9.57 -11.83
C SER A 34 13.06 -9.51 -10.37
N PRO A 35 14.37 -9.75 -10.11
CA PRO A 35 14.92 -9.61 -8.76
C PRO A 35 14.77 -8.19 -8.21
N ASP A 36 14.88 -7.16 -9.05
CA ASP A 36 14.74 -5.76 -8.64
C ASP A 36 13.31 -5.43 -8.23
N VAL A 37 12.33 -5.88 -9.00
CA VAL A 37 10.91 -5.74 -8.64
C VAL A 37 10.62 -6.49 -7.35
N ARG A 38 11.09 -7.74 -7.23
CA ARG A 38 10.92 -8.55 -6.02
C ARG A 38 11.44 -7.83 -4.78
N LYS A 39 12.62 -7.24 -4.84
CA LYS A 39 13.21 -6.50 -3.71
C LYS A 39 12.31 -5.34 -3.27
N VAL A 40 11.80 -4.56 -4.21
CA VAL A 40 10.90 -3.43 -3.92
C VAL A 40 9.62 -3.94 -3.29
N LEU A 41 8.98 -4.95 -3.88
CA LEU A 41 7.73 -5.52 -3.39
C LEU A 41 7.87 -6.08 -1.97
N LEU A 42 8.94 -6.82 -1.66
CA LEU A 42 9.18 -7.36 -0.32
C LEU A 42 9.46 -6.27 0.71
N THR A 43 10.18 -5.21 0.34
CA THR A 43 10.40 -4.06 1.23
C THR A 43 9.08 -3.40 1.60
N ILE A 44 8.20 -3.18 0.63
CA ILE A 44 6.89 -2.57 0.87
C ILE A 44 5.99 -3.54 1.63
N ALA A 45 5.92 -4.81 1.23
CA ALA A 45 5.10 -5.81 1.93
C ALA A 45 5.42 -5.90 3.42
N ALA A 46 6.70 -5.80 3.80
CA ALA A 46 7.10 -5.79 5.21
C ALA A 46 6.57 -4.55 5.96
N ARG A 47 6.61 -3.37 5.34
CA ARG A 47 6.02 -2.13 5.90
C ARG A 47 4.51 -2.26 6.10
N GLU A 48 3.80 -2.68 5.03
CA GLU A 48 2.35 -2.84 5.07
C GLU A 48 1.91 -3.84 6.15
N GLY A 49 2.66 -4.94 6.31
CA GLY A 49 2.42 -5.92 7.37
C GLY A 49 2.63 -5.33 8.77
N GLU A 50 3.68 -4.53 8.95
CA GLU A 50 3.93 -3.83 10.21
C GLU A 50 2.84 -2.79 10.51
N HIS A 51 2.43 -2.00 9.50
CA HIS A 51 1.32 -1.06 9.64
C HIS A 51 0.04 -1.78 10.05
N GLY A 52 -0.35 -2.83 9.34
CA GLY A 52 -1.56 -3.60 9.67
C GLY A 52 -1.58 -4.08 11.10
N MET A 53 -0.46 -4.63 11.60
CA MET A 53 -0.32 -5.09 12.99
C MET A 53 -0.34 -3.93 13.99
N SER A 54 0.35 -2.82 13.69
CA SER A 54 0.45 -1.67 14.59
C SER A 54 -0.90 -0.97 14.77
N PHE A 55 -1.66 -0.82 13.69
CA PHE A 55 -3.02 -0.26 13.77
C PHE A 55 -4.00 -1.21 14.45
N ALA A 56 -3.92 -2.52 14.21
CA ALA A 56 -4.72 -3.51 14.93
C ALA A 56 -4.41 -3.48 16.44
N LYS A 57 -3.14 -3.40 16.83
CA LYS A 57 -2.73 -3.25 18.21
C LYS A 57 -3.31 -1.97 18.82
N ARG A 58 -3.24 -0.84 18.10
CA ARG A 58 -3.79 0.44 18.60
C ARG A 58 -5.29 0.38 18.82
N ILE A 59 -6.04 -0.26 17.94
CA ILE A 59 -7.49 -0.49 18.10
C ILE A 59 -7.76 -1.28 19.38
N ASN A 60 -6.99 -2.33 19.64
CA ASN A 60 -7.12 -3.14 20.88
C ASN A 60 -6.77 -2.33 22.14
N GLU A 61 -5.73 -1.48 22.11
CA GLU A 61 -5.38 -0.59 23.22
C GLU A 61 -6.48 0.43 23.54
N LEU A 62 -7.28 0.80 22.55
CA LEU A 62 -8.46 1.65 22.72
C LEU A 62 -9.69 0.88 23.25
N GLY A 63 -9.59 -0.43 23.44
CA GLY A 63 -10.66 -1.28 23.95
C GLY A 63 -11.63 -1.78 22.87
N TYR A 64 -11.21 -1.78 21.60
CA TYR A 64 -12.00 -2.24 20.47
C TYR A 64 -11.31 -3.38 19.72
N GLU A 65 -12.03 -4.01 18.80
CA GLU A 65 -11.53 -5.07 17.93
C GLU A 65 -11.55 -4.63 16.46
N VAL A 66 -10.61 -5.18 15.68
CA VAL A 66 -10.60 -4.99 14.22
C VAL A 66 -11.82 -5.66 13.61
N ARG A 67 -12.62 -4.89 12.89
CA ARG A 67 -13.80 -5.38 12.18
C ARG A 67 -13.41 -5.70 10.73
N ARG A 68 -13.25 -6.97 10.41
CA ARG A 68 -13.01 -7.45 9.06
C ARG A 68 -14.32 -7.53 8.28
N LYS A 69 -14.23 -7.29 6.98
CA LYS A 69 -15.30 -7.53 6.00
C LYS A 69 -14.67 -8.26 4.82
N ASP A 70 -15.43 -9.17 4.23
CA ASP A 70 -15.03 -9.79 2.98
C ASP A 70 -14.90 -8.70 1.91
N ASP A 71 -13.76 -8.70 1.22
CA ASP A 71 -13.49 -7.78 0.12
C ASP A 71 -13.32 -8.58 -1.19
N PRO A 72 -14.34 -8.57 -2.06
CA PRO A 72 -14.26 -9.26 -3.35
C PRO A 72 -13.17 -8.70 -4.27
N ASN A 73 -12.66 -7.50 -3.99
CA ASN A 73 -11.55 -6.93 -4.75
C ASN A 73 -10.21 -7.56 -4.34
N GLN A 74 -10.05 -8.04 -3.11
CA GLN A 74 -8.85 -8.75 -2.68
C GLN A 74 -8.62 -10.01 -3.52
N GLU A 75 -9.64 -10.81 -3.75
CA GLU A 75 -9.53 -12.00 -4.61
C GLU A 75 -9.13 -11.65 -6.04
N LYS A 76 -9.70 -10.59 -6.61
CA LYS A 76 -9.34 -10.10 -7.95
C LYS A 76 -7.88 -9.62 -8.00
N THR A 77 -7.43 -8.93 -6.96
CA THR A 77 -6.06 -8.46 -6.85
C THR A 77 -5.09 -9.64 -6.76
N LEU A 78 -5.38 -10.63 -5.92
CA LEU A 78 -4.58 -11.85 -5.80
C LEU A 78 -4.52 -12.63 -7.12
N ALA A 79 -5.65 -12.78 -7.82
CA ALA A 79 -5.68 -13.41 -9.13
C ALA A 79 -4.82 -12.66 -10.16
N LEU A 80 -4.87 -11.33 -10.14
CA LEU A 80 -4.06 -10.49 -11.03
C LEU A 80 -2.56 -10.67 -10.76
N VAL A 81 -2.11 -10.62 -9.50
CA VAL A 81 -0.68 -10.71 -9.17
C VAL A 81 -0.13 -12.11 -9.36
N ARG A 82 -0.96 -13.16 -9.27
CA ARG A 82 -0.60 -14.55 -9.62
C ARG A 82 -0.53 -14.81 -11.11
N SER A 83 -1.14 -13.97 -11.94
CA SER A 83 -1.20 -14.18 -13.38
C SER A 83 0.18 -14.06 -14.04
N ASP A 84 0.30 -14.55 -15.27
CA ASP A 84 1.48 -14.46 -16.12
C ASP A 84 1.68 -13.08 -16.79
N ARG A 85 0.84 -12.09 -16.44
CA ARG A 85 0.99 -10.71 -16.92
C ARG A 85 2.33 -10.13 -16.49
N SER A 86 2.93 -9.32 -17.35
CA SER A 86 4.16 -8.60 -17.00
C SER A 86 3.96 -7.68 -15.78
N ASP A 87 5.03 -7.46 -15.02
CA ASP A 87 5.00 -6.54 -13.88
C ASP A 87 4.49 -5.16 -14.26
N LEU A 88 4.92 -4.63 -15.42
CA LEU A 88 4.42 -3.36 -15.93
C LEU A 88 2.89 -3.32 -16.04
N LYS A 89 2.28 -4.39 -16.56
CA LYS A 89 0.82 -4.50 -16.67
C LYS A 89 0.14 -4.64 -15.31
N LYS A 90 0.76 -5.33 -14.36
CA LYS A 90 0.26 -5.42 -12.97
C LYS A 90 0.26 -4.04 -12.30
N PHE A 91 1.34 -3.26 -12.45
CA PHE A 91 1.41 -1.87 -11.97
C PHE A 91 0.28 -1.01 -12.54
N GLU A 92 0.05 -1.09 -13.87
CA GLU A 92 -0.99 -0.32 -14.55
C GLU A 92 -2.40 -0.72 -14.09
N LYS A 93 -2.68 -2.02 -13.96
CA LYS A 93 -3.98 -2.54 -13.52
C LYS A 93 -4.32 -2.18 -12.08
N LEU A 94 -3.32 -2.16 -11.20
CA LEU A 94 -3.46 -1.75 -9.81
C LEU A 94 -3.36 -0.23 -9.62
N LYS A 95 -3.18 0.53 -10.69
CA LYS A 95 -3.01 2.01 -10.69
C LYS A 95 -1.85 2.51 -9.81
N LEU A 96 -0.88 1.66 -9.54
CA LEU A 96 0.30 2.03 -8.74
C LEU A 96 1.20 3.03 -9.46
N HIS A 97 1.08 3.16 -10.77
CA HIS A 97 1.75 4.15 -11.59
C HIS A 97 1.17 5.57 -11.44
N GLU A 98 0.01 5.72 -10.81
CA GLU A 98 -0.62 7.00 -10.53
C GLU A 98 -0.19 7.60 -9.18
N LEU A 99 0.62 6.87 -8.41
CA LEU A 99 1.12 7.34 -7.13
C LEU A 99 2.27 8.33 -7.34
N ASP A 100 2.43 9.27 -6.42
CA ASP A 100 3.54 10.25 -6.37
C ASP A 100 3.74 11.04 -7.69
N THR A 101 2.64 11.41 -8.34
CA THR A 101 2.69 12.22 -9.57
C THR A 101 2.81 13.72 -9.30
N GLY A 102 2.55 14.16 -8.07
CA GLY A 102 2.52 15.57 -7.69
C GLY A 102 1.29 16.35 -8.14
N ASP A 103 0.42 15.73 -8.93
CA ASP A 103 -0.73 16.41 -9.54
C ASP A 103 -2.00 16.39 -8.67
N LYS A 104 -1.98 15.60 -7.60
CA LYS A 104 -3.15 15.39 -6.74
C LYS A 104 -2.90 15.92 -5.33
N PRO A 105 -3.93 16.42 -4.62
CA PRO A 105 -3.82 16.73 -3.21
C PRO A 105 -3.37 15.51 -2.41
N ASP A 106 -2.59 15.74 -1.35
CA ASP A 106 -2.17 14.68 -0.45
C ASP A 106 -3.40 14.08 0.26
N ILE A 107 -3.61 12.78 0.08
CA ILE A 107 -4.75 12.06 0.68
C ILE A 107 -4.72 12.11 2.22
N PHE A 108 -3.57 12.36 2.80
CA PHE A 108 -3.37 12.41 4.26
C PHE A 108 -3.70 13.76 4.88
N ASP A 109 -3.89 14.82 4.11
CA ASP A 109 -4.20 16.17 4.63
C ASP A 109 -5.42 16.20 5.54
N GLY A 110 -6.39 15.31 5.31
CA GLY A 110 -7.58 15.18 6.14
C GLY A 110 -7.29 14.74 7.58
N PHE A 111 -6.22 14.00 7.81
CA PHE A 111 -5.89 13.46 9.14
C PHE A 111 -5.48 14.56 10.12
N PHE A 112 -4.86 15.63 9.62
CA PHE A 112 -4.42 16.76 10.42
C PHE A 112 -5.56 17.69 10.87
N LYS A 113 -6.78 17.46 10.40
CA LYS A 113 -7.98 18.25 10.75
C LYS A 113 -8.73 17.68 11.95
N ASP A 114 -8.49 16.44 12.34
CA ASP A 114 -9.13 15.82 13.49
C ASP A 114 -8.31 16.08 14.76
N HIS A 115 -8.68 17.12 15.49
CA HIS A 115 -8.04 17.52 16.75
C HIS A 115 -8.38 16.60 17.94
N SER A 116 -9.24 15.61 17.77
CA SER A 116 -9.57 14.62 18.81
C SER A 116 -8.58 13.46 18.88
N ILE A 117 -7.69 13.35 17.89
CA ILE A 117 -6.68 12.29 17.84
C ILE A 117 -5.69 12.45 19.00
N ASP A 118 -5.59 11.44 19.84
CA ASP A 118 -4.63 11.41 20.94
C ASP A 118 -3.18 11.30 20.46
N ILE A 119 -2.22 11.67 21.32
CA ILE A 119 -0.80 11.74 20.97
C ILE A 119 -0.25 10.40 20.47
N ARG A 120 -0.61 9.28 21.09
CA ARG A 120 -0.11 7.94 20.69
C ARG A 120 -0.63 7.53 19.32
N THR A 121 -1.89 7.81 19.06
CA THR A 121 -2.50 7.58 17.73
C THR A 121 -1.90 8.52 16.69
N GLY A 122 -1.67 9.78 17.04
CA GLY A 122 -1.04 10.78 16.17
C GLY A 122 0.40 10.41 15.79
N GLU A 123 1.19 9.89 16.73
CA GLU A 123 2.54 9.38 16.47
C GLU A 123 2.51 8.21 15.46
N LEU A 124 1.63 7.24 15.68
CA LEU A 124 1.46 6.11 14.77
C LEU A 124 1.03 6.55 13.35
N LEU A 125 0.08 7.47 13.25
CA LEU A 125 -0.36 8.05 11.97
C LEU A 125 0.75 8.84 11.29
N GLY A 126 1.53 9.62 12.03
CA GLY A 126 2.66 10.38 11.48
C GLY A 126 3.72 9.48 10.86
N ARG A 127 4.09 8.40 11.54
CA ARG A 127 5.01 7.39 11.00
C ARG A 127 4.43 6.71 9.76
N TYR A 128 3.19 6.27 9.83
CA TYR A 128 2.47 5.67 8.72
C TYR A 128 2.49 6.57 7.47
N ILE A 129 2.11 7.83 7.61
CA ILE A 129 2.10 8.78 6.49
C ILE A 129 3.48 8.95 5.87
N ALA A 130 4.53 9.06 6.67
CA ALA A 130 5.90 9.20 6.18
C ALA A 130 6.33 7.98 5.36
N GLU A 131 6.03 6.77 5.84
CA GLU A 131 6.35 5.51 5.17
C GLU A 131 5.51 5.30 3.91
N GLU A 132 4.22 5.69 3.91
CA GLU A 132 3.36 5.64 2.73
C GLU A 132 3.83 6.57 1.60
N ARG A 133 4.28 7.77 1.94
CA ARG A 133 4.88 8.68 0.96
C ARG A 133 6.18 8.11 0.36
N ASP A 134 6.97 7.41 1.15
CA ASP A 134 8.17 6.73 0.65
C ASP A 134 7.81 5.51 -0.20
N THR A 135 6.82 4.71 0.20
CA THR A 135 6.25 3.61 -0.57
C THR A 135 5.79 4.07 -1.95
N ALA A 136 5.04 5.17 -2.02
CA ALA A 136 4.59 5.74 -3.29
C ALA A 136 5.77 6.10 -4.22
N ARG A 137 6.83 6.72 -3.68
CA ARG A 137 8.06 7.02 -4.44
C ARG A 137 8.77 5.76 -4.94
N LEU A 138 8.87 4.73 -4.09
CA LEU A 138 9.50 3.46 -4.48
C LEU A 138 8.73 2.77 -5.60
N LEU A 139 7.41 2.70 -5.50
CA LEU A 139 6.54 2.12 -6.54
C LEU A 139 6.64 2.92 -7.84
N ARG A 140 6.59 4.24 -7.79
CA ARG A 140 6.73 5.11 -8.95
C ARG A 140 8.08 4.90 -9.64
N SER A 141 9.18 4.93 -8.90
CA SER A 141 10.51 4.69 -9.43
C SER A 141 10.66 3.30 -10.06
N CYS A 142 10.05 2.28 -9.45
CA CYS A 142 10.04 0.93 -10.00
C CYS A 142 9.29 0.87 -11.33
N TYR A 143 8.10 1.46 -11.41
CA TYR A 143 7.31 1.55 -12.64
C TYR A 143 8.06 2.27 -13.77
N ASP A 144 8.68 3.41 -13.48
CA ASP A 144 9.39 4.20 -14.47
C ASP A 144 10.57 3.41 -15.08
N ARG A 145 11.31 2.64 -14.26
CA ARG A 145 12.36 1.74 -14.75
C ARG A 145 11.83 0.64 -15.65
N LEU A 146 10.72 0.00 -15.27
CA LEU A 146 10.07 -1.04 -16.10
C LEU A 146 9.60 -0.47 -17.44
N LYS A 147 9.03 0.73 -17.43
CA LYS A 147 8.57 1.42 -18.63
C LYS A 147 9.73 1.78 -19.56
N ALA A 148 10.84 2.28 -19.04
CA ALA A 148 12.03 2.57 -19.81
C ALA A 148 12.62 1.30 -20.45
N ALA A 149 12.74 0.21 -19.70
CA ALA A 149 13.22 -1.07 -20.20
C ALA A 149 12.33 -1.67 -21.31
N SER A 150 11.01 -1.49 -21.24
CA SER A 150 10.09 -1.96 -22.26
C SER A 150 10.26 -1.21 -23.58
N LYS A 151 10.51 0.11 -23.55
CA LYS A 151 10.76 0.93 -24.74
C LYS A 151 12.06 0.55 -25.44
N SER A 152 13.12 0.29 -24.69
CA SER A 152 14.42 -0.13 -25.23
C SER A 152 14.35 -1.45 -25.99
N LYS A 153 13.56 -2.41 -25.51
CA LYS A 153 13.35 -3.69 -26.21
C LYS A 153 12.60 -3.55 -27.54
N VAL A 154 11.62 -2.66 -27.62
CA VAL A 154 10.87 -2.40 -28.86
C VAL A 154 11.76 -1.71 -29.92
N GLY A 155 12.63 -0.80 -29.52
CA GLY A 155 13.58 -0.14 -30.43
C GLY A 155 14.64 -1.08 -31.01
N ALA A 156 15.08 -2.09 -30.24
CA ALA A 156 16.09 -3.07 -30.68
C ALA A 156 15.53 -4.15 -31.64
N THR A 157 14.21 -4.34 -31.68
CA THR A 157 13.56 -5.31 -32.57
C THR A 157 13.15 -4.70 -33.92
N ALA A 158 13.21 -3.37 -34.05
CA ALA A 158 12.84 -2.61 -35.25
C ALA A 158 14.05 -2.17 -36.11
N ALA A 159 15.27 -2.54 -35.72
CA ALA A 159 16.53 -2.32 -36.43
C ALA A 159 17.10 -3.62 -36.98
#